data_b8d475c7760960c260e19cd58f0f4e6a
#
_entry.id   b8d475c7760960c260e19cd58f0f4e6a
#
_cell.length_a   1.000
_cell.length_b   1.000
_cell.length_c   1.000
_cell.angle_alpha   90.00
_cell.angle_beta   90.00
_cell.angle_gamma   90.00
#
_symmetry.space_group_name_H-M   'P 1'
#
loop_
_entity.id
_entity.type
_entity.pdbx_description
1 polymer ?
#
loop_
_entity_poly.entity_id
_entity_poly.type
_entity_poly.pdbx_seq_one_letter_code
_entity_poly.pdbx_strand_id
1 'polypeptide(L)'
;MAEEPRPGLIVGGRYELIEVAGRGGMADVWHGRVRGDWGFVRDVAVKQMHQNLASQPAYVAMFVEEARLGSLLQSPNVAEVHDFVHDRGNYYMILEWIEGVDLGTWIRWHIGRGEQTRWELVAAVAVGVLRGLASAHERVGPDGNPMPVTHRDVSPHNVLLTNRGLVKVIDFGLALANDRPQETTEPGIVKGKMAYLAPEIVAGGRPVPASDQFACGSVLWEALVGKKLFDGTTDYETYTRLRDCIVPPLRPLRPDVPQAFISIIQRALSAKPEQRFPSTREMARQIGTTLKKVQLRKDLHSVLAKSVSDARSGLGLGTRTGDPSSATPIAQIVADNTPRIELSPKVETPPTGHEAQNISTMEKLRGLRHRLPFFGRKR
;
A
#
# COMPACT_ATOMS: atom_id res chain seq x y z
N MET A 1 -2.46 20.96 24.53
CA MET A 1 -2.01 21.10 23.11
C MET A 1 -1.16 19.87 22.78
N ALA A 2 -1.34 19.27 21.61
CA ALA A 2 -0.48 18.17 21.16
C ALA A 2 0.96 18.70 21.01
N GLU A 3 1.92 17.95 21.52
CA GLU A 3 3.34 18.30 21.35
C GLU A 3 3.78 17.95 19.92
N GLU A 4 4.49 18.89 19.27
CA GLU A 4 4.98 18.67 17.92
C GLU A 4 6.13 17.64 17.95
N PRO A 5 6.07 16.60 17.11
CA PRO A 5 7.10 15.55 17.07
C PRO A 5 8.44 16.13 16.59
N ARG A 6 9.50 15.74 17.27
CA ARG A 6 10.86 16.19 17.00
C ARG A 6 11.88 15.12 17.40
N PRO A 7 13.08 15.15 16.85
CA PRO A 7 14.17 14.29 17.34
C PRO A 7 14.39 14.44 18.85
N GLY A 8 14.59 13.29 19.53
CA GLY A 8 14.76 13.21 20.97
C GLY A 8 13.46 13.18 21.79
N LEU A 9 12.28 13.34 21.16
CA LEU A 9 11.00 13.17 21.87
C LEU A 9 10.81 11.71 22.26
N ILE A 10 10.44 11.47 23.53
CA ILE A 10 10.08 10.15 24.03
C ILE A 10 8.56 10.02 24.04
N VAL A 11 8.06 9.05 23.27
CA VAL A 11 6.65 8.73 23.12
C VAL A 11 6.31 7.51 23.98
N GLY A 12 5.17 7.57 24.70
CA GLY A 12 4.71 6.50 25.57
C GLY A 12 5.71 6.13 26.66
N GLY A 13 6.58 7.06 27.04
CA GLY A 13 7.58 6.89 28.09
C GLY A 13 8.76 5.99 27.71
N ARG A 14 8.84 5.42 26.50
CA ARG A 14 9.89 4.44 26.13
C ARG A 14 10.39 4.46 24.68
N TYR A 15 9.70 5.11 23.76
CA TYR A 15 10.08 5.17 22.35
C TYR A 15 10.67 6.54 22.01
N GLU A 16 11.96 6.61 21.80
CA GLU A 16 12.65 7.84 21.39
C GLU A 16 12.55 8.01 19.87
N LEU A 17 12.06 9.15 19.39
CA LEU A 17 12.09 9.52 17.98
C LEU A 17 13.49 10.01 17.62
N ILE A 18 14.10 9.46 16.58
CA ILE A 18 15.47 9.81 16.18
C ILE A 18 15.43 10.74 14.96
N GLU A 19 14.80 10.32 13.88
CA GLU A 19 14.70 11.10 12.65
C GLU A 19 13.49 10.63 11.84
N VAL A 20 13.00 11.49 10.95
CA VAL A 20 11.94 11.13 10.01
C VAL A 20 12.51 10.20 8.94
N ALA A 21 12.00 8.98 8.88
CA ALA A 21 12.37 7.96 7.91
C ALA A 21 11.47 7.96 6.66
N GLY A 22 10.25 8.50 6.76
CA GLY A 22 9.31 8.59 5.65
C GLY A 22 8.18 9.56 5.94
N ARG A 23 7.62 10.18 4.90
CA ARG A 23 6.44 11.03 5.00
C ARG A 23 5.34 10.45 4.11
N GLY A 24 4.15 10.30 4.64
CA GLY A 24 2.99 9.78 3.93
C GLY A 24 1.81 10.76 3.98
N GLY A 25 0.73 10.47 3.25
CA GLY A 25 -0.46 11.33 3.23
C GLY A 25 -1.24 11.36 4.55
N MET A 26 -1.16 10.30 5.36
CA MET A 26 -1.90 10.17 6.61
C MET A 26 -1.02 10.10 7.86
N ALA A 27 0.25 9.73 7.69
CA ALA A 27 1.17 9.52 8.79
C ALA A 27 2.62 9.73 8.31
N ASP A 28 3.46 10.20 9.20
CA ASP A 28 4.91 10.19 9.06
C ASP A 28 5.49 8.95 9.75
N VAL A 29 6.55 8.39 9.17
CA VAL A 29 7.28 7.27 9.77
C VAL A 29 8.61 7.78 10.28
N TRP A 30 8.85 7.56 11.56
CA TRP A 30 10.09 7.89 12.24
C TRP A 30 10.95 6.63 12.41
N HIS A 31 12.24 6.77 12.22
CA HIS A 31 13.18 5.87 12.88
C HIS A 31 13.15 6.20 14.37
N GLY A 32 12.82 5.23 15.17
CA GLY A 32 12.76 5.35 16.62
C GLY A 32 13.61 4.29 17.31
N ARG A 33 13.73 4.43 18.61
CA ARG A 33 14.50 3.50 19.43
C ARG A 33 13.76 3.24 20.72
N VAL A 34 13.58 1.96 21.07
CA VAL A 34 13.11 1.57 22.39
C VAL A 34 14.32 1.32 23.28
N ARG A 35 14.30 1.93 24.46
CA ARG A 35 15.30 1.70 25.52
C ARG A 35 14.68 0.86 26.61
N GLY A 36 15.26 -0.28 26.87
CA GLY A 36 14.93 -1.14 28.00
C GLY A 36 15.96 -1.03 29.12
N ASP A 37 15.74 -1.79 30.18
CA ASP A 37 16.66 -1.89 31.30
C ASP A 37 18.03 -2.45 30.88
N TRP A 38 19.02 -2.20 31.68
CA TRP A 38 20.38 -2.74 31.49
C TRP A 38 21.06 -2.34 30.17
N GLY A 39 20.66 -1.20 29.59
CA GLY A 39 21.23 -0.73 28.32
C GLY A 39 20.69 -1.44 27.08
N PHE A 40 19.60 -2.23 27.21
CA PHE A 40 18.94 -2.81 26.05
C PHE A 40 18.43 -1.71 25.14
N VAL A 41 18.79 -1.80 23.85
CA VAL A 41 18.37 -0.85 22.82
C VAL A 41 17.96 -1.62 21.59
N ARG A 42 16.79 -1.26 21.01
CA ARG A 42 16.32 -1.82 19.75
C ARG A 42 15.72 -0.73 18.89
N ASP A 43 16.08 -0.74 17.62
CA ASP A 43 15.47 0.17 16.64
C ASP A 43 14.03 -0.28 16.32
N VAL A 44 13.16 0.71 16.14
CA VAL A 44 11.74 0.54 15.80
C VAL A 44 11.33 1.55 14.73
N ALA A 45 10.31 1.25 13.95
CA ALA A 45 9.62 2.24 13.14
C ALA A 45 8.44 2.80 13.97
N VAL A 46 8.31 4.12 14.01
CA VAL A 46 7.22 4.79 14.71
C VAL A 46 6.38 5.54 13.68
N LYS A 47 5.24 4.94 13.30
CA LYS A 47 4.27 5.54 12.38
C LYS A 47 3.36 6.47 13.16
N GLN A 48 3.48 7.78 12.92
CA GLN A 48 2.76 8.83 13.61
C GLN A 48 1.65 9.38 12.73
N MET A 49 0.42 9.37 13.21
CA MET A 49 -0.71 10.01 12.53
C MET A 49 -0.53 11.53 12.46
N HIS A 50 -0.86 12.14 11.31
CA HIS A 50 -0.85 13.58 11.17
C HIS A 50 -1.89 14.24 12.09
N GLN A 51 -1.54 15.37 12.71
CA GLN A 51 -2.40 16.07 13.70
C GLN A 51 -3.75 16.51 13.15
N ASN A 52 -3.80 16.95 11.89
CA ASN A 52 -5.04 17.34 11.22
C ASN A 52 -6.03 16.17 11.06
N LEU A 53 -5.55 14.91 11.05
CA LEU A 53 -6.36 13.70 11.00
C LEU A 53 -6.67 13.16 12.39
N ALA A 54 -5.81 13.40 13.39
CA ALA A 54 -6.01 12.98 14.76
C ALA A 54 -7.24 13.62 15.43
N SER A 55 -7.73 14.75 14.91
CA SER A 55 -9.00 15.38 15.32
C SER A 55 -10.26 14.77 14.69
N GLN A 56 -10.10 13.85 13.74
CA GLN A 56 -11.20 13.24 12.98
C GLN A 56 -11.43 11.78 13.42
N PRO A 57 -12.53 11.45 14.13
CA PRO A 57 -12.75 10.11 14.70
C PRO A 57 -12.69 8.96 13.68
N ALA A 58 -13.12 9.21 12.46
CA ALA A 58 -13.09 8.20 11.40
C ALA A 58 -11.66 7.77 11.02
N TYR A 59 -10.72 8.72 10.92
CA TYR A 59 -9.31 8.41 10.63
C TYR A 59 -8.61 7.76 11.83
N VAL A 60 -8.93 8.21 13.04
CA VAL A 60 -8.42 7.56 14.26
C VAL A 60 -8.88 6.12 14.33
N ALA A 61 -10.18 5.84 14.10
CA ALA A 61 -10.70 4.48 14.10
C ALA A 61 -10.00 3.59 13.04
N MET A 62 -9.73 4.12 11.84
CA MET A 62 -9.00 3.39 10.79
C MET A 62 -7.56 3.07 11.23
N PHE A 63 -6.86 4.04 11.82
CA PHE A 63 -5.47 3.86 12.25
C PHE A 63 -5.36 2.85 13.42
N VAL A 64 -6.30 2.88 14.36
CA VAL A 64 -6.41 1.90 15.44
C VAL A 64 -6.70 0.51 14.90
N GLU A 65 -7.61 0.38 13.93
CA GLU A 65 -7.97 -0.91 13.33
C GLU A 65 -6.81 -1.48 12.50
N GLU A 66 -6.05 -0.64 11.78
CA GLU A 66 -4.82 -1.05 11.10
C GLU A 66 -3.81 -1.64 12.10
N ALA A 67 -3.56 -0.95 13.21
CA ALA A 67 -2.67 -1.45 14.26
C ALA A 67 -3.17 -2.76 14.87
N ARG A 68 -4.48 -2.84 15.16
CA ARG A 68 -5.11 -4.04 15.73
C ARG A 68 -5.00 -5.25 14.79
N LEU A 69 -5.28 -5.06 13.52
CA LEU A 69 -5.18 -6.16 12.55
C LEU A 69 -3.73 -6.53 12.28
N GLY A 70 -2.84 -5.53 12.16
CA GLY A 70 -1.40 -5.78 12.00
C GLY A 70 -0.80 -6.60 13.15
N SER A 71 -1.21 -6.34 14.40
CA SER A 71 -0.75 -7.10 15.57
C SER A 71 -1.19 -8.57 15.60
N LEU A 72 -2.24 -8.91 14.85
CA LEU A 72 -2.75 -10.28 14.73
C LEU A 72 -2.08 -11.08 13.59
N LEU A 73 -1.28 -10.42 12.74
CA LEU A 73 -0.61 -11.06 11.61
C LEU A 73 0.78 -11.51 11.99
N GLN A 74 0.95 -12.81 12.21
CA GLN A 74 2.25 -13.42 12.50
C GLN A 74 2.81 -14.10 11.25
N SER A 75 3.71 -13.41 10.56
CA SER A 75 4.36 -13.95 9.36
C SER A 75 5.75 -13.33 9.19
N PRO A 76 6.77 -14.11 8.82
CA PRO A 76 8.08 -13.55 8.49
C PRO A 76 8.04 -12.59 7.29
N ASN A 77 6.96 -12.62 6.51
CA ASN A 77 6.78 -11.79 5.32
C ASN A 77 5.79 -10.61 5.55
N VAL A 78 5.43 -10.31 6.80
CA VAL A 78 4.65 -9.12 7.18
C VAL A 78 5.47 -8.34 8.21
N ALA A 79 5.46 -7.02 8.15
CA ALA A 79 6.06 -6.19 9.19
C ALA A 79 5.27 -6.34 10.49
N GLU A 80 5.96 -6.60 11.58
CA GLU A 80 5.34 -6.84 12.87
C GLU A 80 4.93 -5.52 13.54
N VAL A 81 3.70 -5.45 14.03
CA VAL A 81 3.22 -4.36 14.89
C VAL A 81 3.53 -4.74 16.34
N HIS A 82 4.37 -3.95 16.99
CA HIS A 82 4.83 -4.21 18.36
C HIS A 82 3.95 -3.55 19.41
N ASP A 83 3.40 -2.35 19.12
CA ASP A 83 2.67 -1.57 20.09
C ASP A 83 1.81 -0.49 19.41
N PHE A 84 0.86 0.06 20.16
CA PHE A 84 0.07 1.21 19.79
C PHE A 84 0.01 2.19 20.97
N VAL A 85 0.39 3.44 20.73
CA VAL A 85 0.53 4.44 21.78
C VAL A 85 -0.32 5.67 21.44
N HIS A 86 -1.13 6.11 22.41
CA HIS A 86 -1.75 7.43 22.40
C HIS A 86 -1.04 8.28 23.45
N ASP A 87 -0.33 9.30 23.03
CA ASP A 87 0.45 10.16 23.91
C ASP A 87 0.28 11.64 23.51
N ARG A 88 -0.07 12.48 24.49
CA ARG A 88 -0.21 13.95 24.33
C ARG A 88 -1.05 14.35 23.12
N GLY A 89 -2.16 13.64 22.88
CA GLY A 89 -3.08 13.91 21.78
C GLY A 89 -2.64 13.43 20.40
N ASN A 90 -1.52 12.71 20.31
CA ASN A 90 -1.03 12.08 19.09
C ASN A 90 -1.17 10.55 19.15
N TYR A 91 -1.34 9.92 17.98
CA TYR A 91 -1.44 8.47 17.85
C TYR A 91 -0.20 7.93 17.13
N TYR A 92 0.39 6.88 17.70
CA TYR A 92 1.60 6.25 17.20
C TYR A 92 1.41 4.74 17.11
N MET A 93 1.81 4.16 15.98
CA MET A 93 1.92 2.72 15.80
C MET A 93 3.41 2.37 15.79
N ILE A 94 3.81 1.44 16.63
CA ILE A 94 5.19 0.99 16.74
C ILE A 94 5.36 -0.30 15.98
N LEU A 95 6.29 -0.32 15.02
CA LEU A 95 6.50 -1.45 14.14
C LEU A 95 7.96 -1.92 14.17
N GLU A 96 8.17 -3.09 13.63
CA GLU A 96 9.49 -3.62 13.30
C GLU A 96 10.27 -2.62 12.44
N TRP A 97 11.51 -2.29 12.86
CA TRP A 97 12.41 -1.53 11.99
C TRP A 97 13.03 -2.46 10.94
N ILE A 98 12.85 -2.12 9.68
CA ILE A 98 13.30 -2.93 8.56
C ILE A 98 14.41 -2.20 7.82
N GLU A 99 15.66 -2.71 7.97
CA GLU A 99 16.75 -2.23 7.14
C GLU A 99 16.67 -2.78 5.73
N GLY A 100 16.44 -1.91 4.76
CA GLY A 100 16.26 -2.31 3.38
C GLY A 100 15.92 -1.15 2.47
N VAL A 101 15.25 -1.46 1.38
CA VAL A 101 14.62 -0.50 0.47
C VAL A 101 13.25 -1.02 0.08
N ASP A 102 12.33 -0.12 -0.30
CA ASP A 102 11.08 -0.56 -0.92
C ASP A 102 11.33 -1.08 -2.36
N LEU A 103 10.43 -1.95 -2.81
CA LEU A 103 10.55 -2.57 -4.14
C LEU A 103 10.55 -1.53 -5.28
N GLY A 104 9.80 -0.42 -5.14
CA GLY A 104 9.79 0.65 -6.13
C GLY A 104 11.15 1.34 -6.25
N THR A 105 11.80 1.61 -5.12
CA THR A 105 13.17 2.13 -5.07
C THR A 105 14.16 1.15 -5.69
N TRP A 106 14.04 -0.15 -5.39
CA TRP A 106 14.89 -1.19 -5.97
C TRP A 106 14.71 -1.29 -7.50
N ILE A 107 13.46 -1.21 -8.01
CA ILE A 107 13.17 -1.19 -9.45
C ILE A 107 13.82 0.04 -10.10
N ARG A 108 13.60 1.24 -9.54
CA ARG A 108 14.17 2.50 -10.08
C ARG A 108 15.69 2.48 -10.11
N TRP A 109 16.34 1.89 -9.11
CA TRP A 109 17.79 1.76 -9.06
C TRP A 109 18.33 0.93 -10.23
N HIS A 110 17.68 -0.20 -10.57
CA HIS A 110 18.04 -1.01 -11.74
C HIS A 110 17.83 -0.23 -13.05
N ILE A 111 16.67 0.45 -13.20
CA ILE A 111 16.35 1.26 -14.38
C ILE A 111 17.39 2.36 -14.58
N GLY A 112 17.76 3.09 -13.53
CA GLY A 112 18.75 4.17 -13.57
C GLY A 112 20.13 3.71 -14.03
N ARG A 113 20.43 2.42 -13.92
CA ARG A 113 21.66 1.77 -14.41
C ARG A 113 21.52 1.18 -15.82
N GLY A 114 20.34 1.27 -16.44
CA GLY A 114 20.06 0.61 -17.71
C GLY A 114 19.97 -0.93 -17.59
N GLU A 115 19.76 -1.46 -16.36
CA GLU A 115 19.74 -2.88 -16.08
C GLU A 115 18.29 -3.38 -15.98
N GLN A 116 18.02 -4.55 -16.53
CA GLN A 116 16.78 -5.26 -16.28
C GLN A 116 16.87 -6.04 -14.97
N THR A 117 15.82 -6.01 -14.17
CA THR A 117 15.72 -6.85 -12.96
C THR A 117 15.76 -8.34 -13.35
N ARG A 118 16.52 -9.13 -12.64
CA ARG A 118 16.57 -10.58 -12.87
C ARG A 118 15.22 -11.18 -12.48
N TRP A 119 14.62 -11.93 -13.42
CA TRP A 119 13.29 -12.50 -13.20
C TRP A 119 13.25 -13.47 -12.00
N GLU A 120 14.34 -14.15 -11.68
CA GLU A 120 14.43 -15.05 -10.52
C GLU A 120 14.31 -14.29 -9.19
N LEU A 121 14.87 -13.06 -9.13
CA LEU A 121 14.73 -12.20 -7.96
C LEU A 121 13.30 -11.67 -7.87
N VAL A 122 12.71 -11.26 -8.99
CA VAL A 122 11.30 -10.82 -9.03
C VAL A 122 10.37 -11.97 -8.59
N ALA A 123 10.64 -13.20 -9.03
CA ALA A 123 9.89 -14.38 -8.60
C ALA A 123 10.08 -14.70 -7.11
N ALA A 124 11.29 -14.52 -6.57
CA ALA A 124 11.55 -14.69 -5.13
C ALA A 124 10.79 -13.63 -4.30
N VAL A 125 10.81 -12.38 -4.75
CA VAL A 125 10.02 -11.29 -4.15
C VAL A 125 8.54 -11.64 -4.17
N ALA A 126 8.01 -12.10 -5.32
CA ALA A 126 6.63 -12.53 -5.45
C ALA A 126 6.23 -13.60 -4.42
N VAL A 127 7.08 -14.61 -4.23
CA VAL A 127 6.83 -15.67 -3.22
C VAL A 127 6.73 -15.08 -1.82
N GLY A 128 7.62 -14.13 -1.47
CA GLY A 128 7.57 -13.45 -0.18
C GLY A 128 6.30 -12.64 0.02
N VAL A 129 5.94 -11.79 -0.96
CA VAL A 129 4.70 -10.98 -0.94
C VAL A 129 3.47 -11.88 -0.77
N LEU A 130 3.35 -12.92 -1.62
CA LEU A 130 2.18 -13.81 -1.60
C LEU A 130 2.08 -14.64 -0.32
N ARG A 131 3.20 -14.98 0.34
CA ARG A 131 3.20 -15.61 1.66
C ARG A 131 2.72 -14.66 2.76
N GLY A 132 3.15 -13.39 2.70
CA GLY A 132 2.65 -12.35 3.59
C GLY A 132 1.14 -12.16 3.43
N LEU A 133 0.65 -12.03 2.19
CA LEU A 133 -0.78 -11.92 1.90
C LEU A 133 -1.56 -13.17 2.33
N ALA A 134 -1.01 -14.38 2.10
CA ALA A 134 -1.66 -15.62 2.49
C ALA A 134 -1.90 -15.69 4.01
N SER A 135 -0.97 -15.17 4.84
CA SER A 135 -1.15 -15.15 6.30
C SER A 135 -2.35 -14.30 6.74
N ALA A 136 -2.69 -13.25 5.98
CA ALA A 136 -3.85 -12.42 6.23
C ALA A 136 -5.15 -13.00 5.63
N HIS A 137 -5.07 -13.54 4.41
CA HIS A 137 -6.22 -14.12 3.71
C HIS A 137 -6.75 -15.40 4.37
N GLU A 138 -5.86 -16.19 4.99
CA GLU A 138 -6.19 -17.46 5.64
C GLU A 138 -6.42 -17.31 7.16
N ARG A 139 -6.56 -16.08 7.63
CA ARG A 139 -6.79 -15.79 9.03
C ARG A 139 -8.10 -16.40 9.51
N VAL A 140 -8.06 -16.95 10.72
CA VAL A 140 -9.20 -17.52 11.42
C VAL A 140 -9.53 -16.66 12.63
N GLY A 141 -10.80 -16.38 12.86
CA GLY A 141 -11.27 -15.66 14.03
C GLY A 141 -11.18 -16.48 15.33
N PRO A 142 -11.39 -15.85 16.49
CA PRO A 142 -11.38 -16.56 17.79
C PRO A 142 -12.43 -17.68 17.89
N ASP A 143 -13.49 -17.59 17.10
CA ASP A 143 -14.57 -18.57 17.00
C ASP A 143 -14.28 -19.72 16.03
N GLY A 144 -13.08 -19.77 15.44
CA GLY A 144 -12.67 -20.78 14.47
C GLY A 144 -13.18 -20.53 13.05
N ASN A 145 -13.94 -19.46 12.81
CA ASN A 145 -14.46 -19.15 11.48
C ASN A 145 -13.43 -18.41 10.62
N PRO A 146 -13.40 -18.62 9.28
CA PRO A 146 -12.59 -17.83 8.38
C PRO A 146 -12.89 -16.34 8.51
N MET A 147 -11.86 -15.54 8.71
CA MET A 147 -11.94 -14.09 8.84
C MET A 147 -10.84 -13.43 8.00
N PRO A 148 -10.92 -13.58 6.66
CA PRO A 148 -9.87 -13.10 5.77
C PRO A 148 -9.71 -11.58 5.84
N VAL A 149 -8.46 -11.13 5.83
CA VAL A 149 -8.09 -9.72 5.73
C VAL A 149 -7.41 -9.49 4.39
N THR A 150 -8.00 -8.65 3.54
CA THR A 150 -7.40 -8.21 2.27
C THR A 150 -6.48 -7.02 2.52
N HIS A 151 -5.37 -6.96 1.79
CA HIS A 151 -4.40 -5.87 1.92
C HIS A 151 -4.92 -4.56 1.30
N ARG A 152 -5.56 -4.62 0.12
CA ARG A 152 -6.21 -3.50 -0.61
C ARG A 152 -5.26 -2.45 -1.20
N ASP A 153 -4.00 -2.42 -0.79
CA ASP A 153 -2.99 -1.44 -1.26
C ASP A 153 -1.65 -2.12 -1.57
N VAL A 154 -1.69 -3.27 -2.26
CA VAL A 154 -0.46 -3.94 -2.71
C VAL A 154 0.18 -3.11 -3.82
N SER A 155 1.34 -2.52 -3.51
CA SER A 155 2.12 -1.66 -4.43
C SER A 155 3.61 -1.85 -4.17
N PRO A 156 4.51 -1.43 -5.09
CA PRO A 156 5.94 -1.55 -4.86
C PRO A 156 6.44 -0.83 -3.60
N HIS A 157 5.77 0.23 -3.16
CA HIS A 157 6.14 0.98 -1.96
C HIS A 157 5.76 0.27 -0.66
N ASN A 158 4.74 -0.61 -0.71
CA ASN A 158 4.29 -1.40 0.43
C ASN A 158 4.97 -2.78 0.51
N VAL A 159 6.06 -2.97 -0.24
CA VAL A 159 6.91 -4.17 -0.21
C VAL A 159 8.32 -3.76 0.12
N LEU A 160 8.83 -4.14 1.29
CA LEU A 160 10.20 -3.88 1.71
C LEU A 160 11.09 -5.09 1.43
N LEU A 161 12.25 -4.83 0.86
CA LEU A 161 13.31 -5.79 0.61
C LEU A 161 14.43 -5.53 1.62
N THR A 162 14.70 -6.50 2.49
CA THR A 162 15.68 -6.32 3.56
C THR A 162 17.12 -6.53 3.06
N ASN A 163 18.09 -5.96 3.76
CA ASN A 163 19.52 -6.21 3.54
C ASN A 163 19.93 -7.68 3.78
N ARG A 164 19.02 -8.51 4.33
CA ARG A 164 19.18 -9.96 4.50
C ARG A 164 18.49 -10.79 3.43
N GLY A 165 17.89 -10.13 2.41
CA GLY A 165 17.18 -10.81 1.33
C GLY A 165 15.77 -11.31 1.68
N LEU A 166 15.21 -10.86 2.81
CA LEU A 166 13.83 -11.14 3.16
C LEU A 166 12.90 -10.11 2.52
N VAL A 167 11.65 -10.52 2.31
CA VAL A 167 10.59 -9.67 1.77
C VAL A 167 9.54 -9.45 2.83
N LYS A 168 9.19 -8.21 3.09
CA LYS A 168 8.19 -7.81 4.08
C LYS A 168 7.10 -6.97 3.43
N VAL A 169 5.85 -7.34 3.64
CA VAL A 169 4.68 -6.53 3.27
C VAL A 169 4.36 -5.60 4.45
N ILE A 170 4.11 -4.33 4.16
CA ILE A 170 3.77 -3.30 5.14
C ILE A 170 2.42 -2.67 4.80
N ASP A 171 1.82 -1.95 5.75
CA ASP A 171 0.64 -1.09 5.57
C ASP A 171 -0.55 -1.81 4.93
N PHE A 172 -1.19 -2.70 5.70
CA PHE A 172 -2.46 -3.29 5.29
C PHE A 172 -3.51 -2.18 5.17
N GLY A 173 -3.89 -1.85 3.92
CA GLY A 173 -4.67 -0.68 3.51
C GLY A 173 -6.12 -0.64 4.00
N LEU A 174 -6.33 -0.75 5.29
CA LEU A 174 -7.66 -0.66 5.93
C LEU A 174 -8.27 0.74 5.82
N ALA A 175 -7.44 1.76 5.59
CA ALA A 175 -7.89 3.12 5.33
C ALA A 175 -8.86 3.23 4.14
N LEU A 176 -8.83 2.25 3.22
CA LEU A 176 -9.76 2.15 2.09
C LEU A 176 -11.02 1.33 2.44
N ALA A 177 -11.17 0.88 3.71
CA ALA A 177 -12.23 -0.05 4.14
C ALA A 177 -13.60 0.58 4.40
N ASN A 178 -13.75 1.89 4.26
CA ASN A 178 -15.04 2.49 4.54
C ASN A 178 -16.01 2.26 3.39
N ASP A 179 -17.17 1.69 3.76
CA ASP A 179 -18.47 1.77 3.06
C ASP A 179 -18.93 3.23 2.92
N ARG A 180 -18.05 4.13 2.47
CA ARG A 180 -18.48 5.49 2.12
C ARG A 180 -19.18 5.41 0.78
N PRO A 181 -20.42 5.94 0.68
CA PRO A 181 -20.99 6.29 -0.61
C PRO A 181 -20.00 7.18 -1.35
N GLN A 182 -19.94 7.05 -2.65
CA GLN A 182 -19.06 7.64 -3.66
C GLN A 182 -18.83 9.17 -3.63
N GLU A 183 -18.96 9.86 -2.49
CA GLU A 183 -18.97 11.33 -2.45
C GLU A 183 -17.62 12.00 -2.11
N THR A 184 -16.53 11.25 -1.90
CA THR A 184 -15.22 11.90 -1.66
C THR A 184 -14.09 11.24 -2.46
N THR A 185 -14.23 11.22 -3.78
CA THR A 185 -13.06 11.23 -4.66
C THR A 185 -12.60 12.68 -4.79
N GLU A 186 -11.84 13.17 -3.81
CA GLU A 186 -11.07 14.39 -4.03
C GLU A 186 -10.11 14.14 -5.20
N PRO A 187 -10.17 14.97 -6.27
CA PRO A 187 -9.25 14.85 -7.39
C PRO A 187 -7.82 15.10 -6.87
N GLY A 188 -6.96 14.10 -6.97
CA GLY A 188 -5.54 14.22 -6.63
C GLY A 188 -4.96 13.16 -5.70
N ILE A 189 -5.75 12.51 -4.82
CA ILE A 189 -5.23 11.48 -3.88
C ILE A 189 -4.98 10.14 -4.58
N VAL A 190 -5.50 9.94 -5.78
CA VAL A 190 -5.63 8.61 -6.41
C VAL A 190 -4.55 8.29 -7.44
N LYS A 191 -3.84 9.27 -7.97
CA LYS A 191 -3.00 9.10 -9.19
C LYS A 191 -1.93 8.00 -9.09
N GLY A 192 -1.23 7.86 -7.96
CA GLY A 192 -0.17 6.85 -7.80
C GLY A 192 -0.69 5.46 -7.45
N LYS A 193 -1.79 5.37 -6.70
CA LYS A 193 -2.36 4.12 -6.16
C LYS A 193 -3.34 3.43 -7.11
N MET A 194 -4.00 4.19 -7.99
CA MET A 194 -4.95 3.66 -8.96
C MET A 194 -4.32 2.57 -9.85
N ALA A 195 -3.05 2.71 -10.22
CA ALA A 195 -2.36 1.83 -11.17
C ALA A 195 -2.29 0.34 -10.77
N TYR A 196 -2.59 -0.01 -9.51
CA TYR A 196 -2.55 -1.38 -9.01
C TYR A 196 -3.93 -1.92 -8.61
N LEU A 197 -4.99 -1.11 -8.70
CA LEU A 197 -6.34 -1.55 -8.37
C LEU A 197 -6.79 -2.65 -9.31
N ALA A 198 -7.55 -3.60 -8.77
CA ALA A 198 -8.16 -4.63 -9.59
C ALA A 198 -9.41 -4.09 -10.33
N PRO A 199 -9.73 -4.60 -11.54
CA PRO A 199 -10.86 -4.12 -12.34
C PRO A 199 -12.20 -4.15 -11.60
N GLU A 200 -12.44 -5.18 -10.77
CA GLU A 200 -13.65 -5.27 -9.95
C GLU A 200 -13.76 -4.13 -8.93
N ILE A 201 -12.63 -3.65 -8.39
CA ILE A 201 -12.61 -2.53 -7.44
C ILE A 201 -12.91 -1.22 -8.18
N VAL A 202 -12.31 -1.04 -9.36
CA VAL A 202 -12.56 0.11 -10.24
C VAL A 202 -14.03 0.17 -10.66
N ALA A 203 -14.68 -1.00 -10.79
CA ALA A 203 -16.12 -1.12 -11.07
C ALA A 203 -17.02 -0.95 -9.82
N GLY A 204 -16.46 -0.59 -8.65
CA GLY A 204 -17.24 -0.39 -7.41
C GLY A 204 -17.50 -1.68 -6.62
N GLY A 205 -16.84 -2.79 -6.96
CA GLY A 205 -16.93 -4.05 -6.23
C GLY A 205 -16.19 -4.01 -4.89
N ARG A 206 -16.47 -4.99 -4.03
CA ARG A 206 -15.79 -5.13 -2.74
C ARG A 206 -14.43 -5.81 -2.90
N PRO A 207 -13.40 -5.38 -2.15
CA PRO A 207 -12.11 -6.06 -2.13
C PRO A 207 -12.23 -7.50 -1.64
N VAL A 208 -11.60 -8.40 -2.37
CA VAL A 208 -11.51 -9.83 -2.05
C VAL A 208 -10.04 -10.28 -2.12
N PRO A 209 -9.65 -11.43 -1.55
CA PRO A 209 -8.28 -11.95 -1.64
C PRO A 209 -7.72 -12.01 -3.08
N ALA A 210 -8.59 -12.26 -4.06
CA ALA A 210 -8.22 -12.25 -5.47
C ALA A 210 -7.85 -10.85 -5.99
N SER A 211 -8.36 -9.76 -5.39
CA SER A 211 -7.97 -8.40 -5.76
C SER A 211 -6.49 -8.12 -5.44
N ASP A 212 -5.98 -8.65 -4.31
CA ASP A 212 -4.57 -8.55 -3.96
C ASP A 212 -3.68 -9.38 -4.92
N GLN A 213 -4.19 -10.50 -5.48
CA GLN A 213 -3.48 -11.26 -6.51
C GLN A 213 -3.29 -10.45 -7.79
N PHE A 214 -4.32 -9.68 -8.19
CA PHE A 214 -4.23 -8.80 -9.36
C PHE A 214 -3.20 -7.69 -9.12
N ALA A 215 -3.28 -7.02 -7.97
CA ALA A 215 -2.31 -6.00 -7.59
C ALA A 215 -0.87 -6.55 -7.56
N CYS A 216 -0.68 -7.75 -7.00
CA CYS A 216 0.61 -8.45 -7.04
C CYS A 216 1.05 -8.71 -8.49
N GLY A 217 0.15 -9.16 -9.37
CA GLY A 217 0.42 -9.35 -10.80
C GLY A 217 0.90 -8.06 -11.48
N SER A 218 0.27 -6.92 -11.17
CA SER A 218 0.66 -5.59 -11.68
C SER A 218 2.05 -5.19 -11.17
N VAL A 219 2.34 -5.41 -9.89
CA VAL A 219 3.66 -5.17 -9.29
C VAL A 219 4.74 -6.03 -9.93
N LEU A 220 4.47 -7.30 -10.21
CA LEU A 220 5.43 -8.20 -10.87
C LEU A 220 5.70 -7.80 -12.32
N TRP A 221 4.65 -7.39 -13.04
CA TRP A 221 4.79 -6.89 -14.40
C TRP A 221 5.70 -5.65 -14.41
N GLU A 222 5.44 -4.68 -13.51
CA GLU A 222 6.26 -3.49 -13.36
C GLU A 222 7.72 -3.83 -12.98
N ALA A 223 7.90 -4.73 -12.02
CA ALA A 223 9.24 -5.14 -11.60
C ALA A 223 10.06 -5.78 -12.72
N LEU A 224 9.41 -6.45 -13.67
CA LEU A 224 10.06 -7.03 -14.84
C LEU A 224 10.33 -6.02 -15.94
N VAL A 225 9.39 -5.11 -16.21
CA VAL A 225 9.44 -4.18 -17.36
C VAL A 225 10.05 -2.83 -17.00
N GLY A 226 10.01 -2.46 -15.72
CA GLY A 226 10.52 -1.18 -15.24
C GLY A 226 9.56 -0.01 -15.46
N LYS A 227 8.28 -0.28 -15.79
CA LYS A 227 7.24 0.73 -15.99
C LYS A 227 5.94 0.23 -15.36
N LYS A 228 5.11 1.13 -14.84
CA LYS A 228 3.77 0.77 -14.35
C LYS A 228 2.97 0.10 -15.46
N LEU A 229 2.23 -0.96 -15.11
CA LEU A 229 1.38 -1.68 -16.06
C LEU A 229 0.25 -0.79 -16.57
N PHE A 230 -0.46 -0.14 -15.65
CA PHE A 230 -1.56 0.75 -15.96
C PHE A 230 -1.15 2.19 -15.64
N ASP A 231 -0.56 2.87 -16.63
CA ASP A 231 -0.14 4.26 -16.52
C ASP A 231 -0.62 5.02 -17.75
N GLY A 232 -1.55 5.94 -17.52
CA GLY A 232 -2.08 6.85 -18.53
C GLY A 232 -1.50 8.25 -18.36
N THR A 233 -1.59 9.07 -19.39
CA THR A 233 -1.22 10.49 -19.32
C THR A 233 -2.16 11.27 -18.40
N THR A 234 -3.41 10.77 -18.25
CA THR A 234 -4.44 11.29 -17.36
C THR A 234 -5.00 10.20 -16.46
N ASP A 235 -5.64 10.60 -15.36
CA ASP A 235 -6.32 9.66 -14.46
C ASP A 235 -7.44 8.90 -15.17
N TYR A 236 -8.16 9.58 -16.09
CA TYR A 236 -9.19 8.96 -16.93
C TYR A 236 -8.61 7.87 -17.83
N GLU A 237 -7.47 8.12 -18.46
CA GLU A 237 -6.79 7.11 -19.29
C GLU A 237 -6.35 5.91 -18.44
N THR A 238 -5.75 6.15 -17.27
CA THR A 238 -5.37 5.09 -16.31
C THR A 238 -6.60 4.28 -15.89
N TYR A 239 -7.70 4.95 -15.53
CA TYR A 239 -8.97 4.32 -15.20
C TYR A 239 -9.48 3.45 -16.34
N THR A 240 -9.48 3.96 -17.57
CA THR A 240 -9.97 3.23 -18.76
C THR A 240 -9.12 1.99 -19.03
N ARG A 241 -7.79 2.10 -18.96
CA ARG A 241 -6.88 0.95 -19.15
C ARG A 241 -7.10 -0.13 -18.09
N LEU A 242 -7.33 0.26 -16.83
CA LEU A 242 -7.66 -0.65 -15.74
C LEU A 242 -9.02 -1.33 -15.95
N ARG A 243 -10.07 -0.54 -16.21
CA ARG A 243 -11.43 -1.04 -16.44
C ARG A 243 -11.46 -2.07 -17.57
N ASP A 244 -10.78 -1.75 -18.66
CA ASP A 244 -10.73 -2.61 -19.85
C ASP A 244 -9.68 -3.72 -19.72
N CYS A 245 -8.92 -3.72 -18.61
CA CYS A 245 -7.88 -4.69 -18.26
C CYS A 245 -6.89 -4.95 -19.41
N ILE A 246 -6.40 -3.87 -20.05
CA ILE A 246 -5.48 -3.96 -21.20
C ILE A 246 -4.07 -4.26 -20.71
N VAL A 247 -3.67 -5.54 -20.76
CA VAL A 247 -2.36 -6.03 -20.32
C VAL A 247 -1.46 -6.28 -21.52
N PRO A 248 -0.38 -5.50 -21.71
CA PRO A 248 0.59 -5.76 -22.76
C PRO A 248 1.30 -7.11 -22.56
N PRO A 249 1.60 -7.86 -23.64
CA PRO A 249 2.26 -9.14 -23.52
C PRO A 249 3.70 -8.99 -23.02
N LEU A 250 4.09 -9.82 -22.04
CA LEU A 250 5.45 -9.79 -21.47
C LEU A 250 6.51 -10.39 -22.39
N ARG A 251 6.17 -11.41 -23.20
CA ARG A 251 7.16 -12.15 -24.01
C ARG A 251 8.01 -11.25 -24.92
N PRO A 252 7.45 -10.28 -25.68
CA PRO A 252 8.26 -9.39 -26.51
C PRO A 252 9.16 -8.44 -25.70
N LEU A 253 8.73 -8.06 -24.48
CA LEU A 253 9.45 -7.13 -23.60
C LEU A 253 10.53 -7.83 -22.79
N ARG A 254 10.33 -9.09 -22.42
CA ARG A 254 11.20 -9.90 -21.56
C ARG A 254 11.29 -11.34 -22.08
N PRO A 255 12.03 -11.56 -23.17
CA PRO A 255 12.22 -12.90 -23.76
C PRO A 255 12.99 -13.88 -22.85
N ASP A 256 13.75 -13.34 -21.88
CA ASP A 256 14.52 -14.09 -20.88
C ASP A 256 13.63 -14.76 -19.81
N VAL A 257 12.39 -14.28 -19.60
CA VAL A 257 11.48 -14.80 -18.58
C VAL A 257 10.83 -16.11 -19.02
N PRO A 258 10.86 -17.19 -18.21
CA PRO A 258 10.23 -18.47 -18.55
C PRO A 258 8.72 -18.33 -18.80
N GLN A 259 8.21 -19.03 -19.82
CA GLN A 259 6.78 -18.99 -20.16
C GLN A 259 5.89 -19.37 -18.97
N ALA A 260 6.33 -20.31 -18.13
CA ALA A 260 5.58 -20.70 -16.94
C ALA A 260 5.37 -19.53 -15.97
N PHE A 261 6.39 -18.67 -15.78
CA PHE A 261 6.24 -17.48 -14.93
C PHE A 261 5.38 -16.40 -15.58
N ILE A 262 5.54 -16.19 -16.90
CA ILE A 262 4.67 -15.29 -17.68
C ILE A 262 3.20 -15.70 -17.53
N SER A 263 2.89 -16.99 -17.69
CA SER A 263 1.51 -17.50 -17.58
C SER A 263 0.93 -17.31 -16.18
N ILE A 264 1.75 -17.39 -15.11
CA ILE A 264 1.31 -17.11 -13.74
C ILE A 264 0.92 -15.63 -13.60
N ILE A 265 1.76 -14.71 -14.11
CA ILE A 265 1.48 -13.26 -14.06
C ILE A 265 0.21 -12.96 -14.88
N GLN A 266 0.07 -13.49 -16.08
CA GLN A 266 -1.11 -13.32 -16.92
C GLN A 266 -2.39 -13.82 -16.24
N ARG A 267 -2.32 -14.98 -15.56
CA ARG A 267 -3.45 -15.50 -14.79
C ARG A 267 -3.82 -14.59 -13.62
N ALA A 268 -2.85 -14.09 -12.87
CA ALA A 268 -3.10 -13.14 -11.79
C ALA A 268 -3.77 -11.86 -12.29
N LEU A 269 -3.43 -11.42 -13.50
CA LEU A 269 -3.98 -10.25 -14.18
C LEU A 269 -5.27 -10.53 -14.97
N SER A 270 -5.93 -11.67 -14.78
CA SER A 270 -7.26 -11.92 -15.36
C SER A 270 -8.27 -10.89 -14.87
N ALA A 271 -9.09 -10.34 -15.78
CA ALA A 271 -10.08 -9.32 -15.45
C ALA A 271 -11.08 -9.83 -14.39
N LYS A 272 -11.49 -11.10 -14.49
CA LYS A 272 -12.45 -11.72 -13.58
C LYS A 272 -11.73 -12.41 -12.42
N PRO A 273 -12.09 -12.10 -11.15
CA PRO A 273 -11.47 -12.69 -9.96
C PRO A 273 -11.47 -14.22 -9.94
N GLU A 274 -12.55 -14.86 -10.41
CA GLU A 274 -12.72 -16.31 -10.44
C GLU A 274 -11.79 -17.03 -11.44
N GLN A 275 -11.17 -16.32 -12.36
CA GLN A 275 -10.18 -16.86 -13.30
C GLN A 275 -8.76 -16.84 -12.73
N ARG A 276 -8.54 -16.10 -11.65
CA ARG A 276 -7.26 -16.01 -10.95
C ARG A 276 -6.97 -17.30 -10.18
N PHE A 277 -6.11 -17.25 -9.20
CA PHE A 277 -5.76 -18.43 -8.40
C PHE A 277 -6.78 -18.65 -7.28
N PRO A 278 -7.02 -19.90 -6.86
CA PRO A 278 -7.88 -20.20 -5.71
C PRO A 278 -7.42 -19.52 -4.41
N SER A 279 -6.11 -19.31 -4.27
CA SER A 279 -5.51 -18.60 -3.14
C SER A 279 -4.16 -17.98 -3.51
N THR A 280 -3.70 -16.99 -2.74
CA THR A 280 -2.34 -16.44 -2.85
C THR A 280 -1.28 -17.49 -2.54
N ARG A 281 -1.56 -18.44 -1.65
CA ARG A 281 -0.69 -19.58 -1.35
C ARG A 281 -0.48 -20.47 -2.58
N GLU A 282 -1.53 -20.75 -3.33
CA GLU A 282 -1.44 -21.54 -4.56
C GLU A 282 -0.61 -20.81 -5.63
N MET A 283 -0.82 -19.50 -5.80
CA MET A 283 0.00 -18.68 -6.69
C MET A 283 1.48 -18.73 -6.29
N ALA A 284 1.80 -18.54 -5.00
CA ALA A 284 3.17 -18.65 -4.48
C ALA A 284 3.79 -20.02 -4.73
N ARG A 285 3.01 -21.11 -4.56
CA ARG A 285 3.46 -22.50 -4.81
C ARG A 285 3.84 -22.69 -6.27
N GLN A 286 3.05 -22.20 -7.22
CA GLN A 286 3.34 -22.32 -8.65
C GLN A 286 4.59 -21.53 -9.05
N ILE A 287 4.79 -20.33 -8.51
CA ILE A 287 6.02 -19.55 -8.72
C ILE A 287 7.22 -20.32 -8.14
N GLY A 288 7.11 -20.82 -6.92
CA GLY A 288 8.16 -21.62 -6.28
C GLY A 288 8.52 -22.88 -7.07
N THR A 289 7.53 -23.53 -7.68
CA THR A 289 7.75 -24.70 -8.57
C THR A 289 8.50 -24.28 -9.84
N THR A 290 8.21 -23.11 -10.39
CA THR A 290 8.92 -22.59 -11.56
C THR A 290 10.38 -22.28 -11.20
N LEU A 291 10.64 -21.67 -10.05
CA LEU A 291 12.00 -21.40 -9.56
C LEU A 291 12.82 -22.68 -9.34
N LYS A 292 12.21 -23.74 -8.79
CA LYS A 292 12.90 -25.02 -8.56
C LYS A 292 13.37 -25.71 -9.83
N LYS A 293 12.72 -25.46 -10.98
CA LYS A 293 13.12 -26.01 -12.28
C LYS A 293 14.37 -25.36 -12.85
N VAL A 294 14.75 -24.21 -12.34
CA VAL A 294 15.97 -23.51 -12.77
C VAL A 294 17.11 -23.91 -11.84
N GLN A 295 18.21 -24.42 -12.41
CA GLN A 295 19.40 -24.73 -11.65
C GLN A 295 20.09 -23.43 -11.22
N LEU A 296 19.69 -22.91 -10.06
CA LEU A 296 20.30 -21.73 -9.48
C LEU A 296 21.63 -22.12 -8.82
N ARG A 297 22.72 -21.52 -9.29
CA ARG A 297 24.07 -21.74 -8.72
C ARG A 297 24.26 -21.09 -7.35
N LYS A 298 23.38 -20.17 -6.94
CA LYS A 298 23.45 -19.41 -5.69
C LYS A 298 22.07 -19.36 -5.03
N ASP A 299 22.08 -19.30 -3.71
CA ASP A 299 20.87 -19.02 -2.93
C ASP A 299 20.28 -17.65 -3.29
N LEU A 300 18.97 -17.64 -3.62
CA LEU A 300 18.28 -16.43 -4.04
C LEU A 300 18.19 -15.37 -2.94
N HIS A 301 18.13 -15.80 -1.67
CA HIS A 301 18.12 -14.85 -0.55
C HIS A 301 19.44 -14.07 -0.49
N SER A 302 20.58 -14.77 -0.61
CA SER A 302 21.89 -14.14 -0.63
C SER A 302 22.07 -13.21 -1.83
N VAL A 303 21.54 -13.58 -3.02
CA VAL A 303 21.61 -12.73 -4.22
C VAL A 303 20.73 -11.51 -4.07
N LEU A 304 19.52 -11.65 -3.51
CA LEU A 304 18.62 -10.53 -3.24
C LEU A 304 19.24 -9.60 -2.19
N ALA A 305 19.77 -10.15 -1.08
CA ALA A 305 20.47 -9.38 -0.05
C ALA A 305 21.58 -8.51 -0.64
N LYS A 306 22.42 -9.11 -1.51
CA LYS A 306 23.47 -8.37 -2.19
C LYS A 306 22.89 -7.25 -3.07
N SER A 307 21.89 -7.55 -3.91
CA SER A 307 21.25 -6.56 -4.78
C SER A 307 20.64 -5.40 -4.00
N VAL A 308 20.03 -5.67 -2.84
CA VAL A 308 19.49 -4.64 -1.93
C VAL A 308 20.61 -3.81 -1.32
N SER A 309 21.70 -4.45 -0.87
CA SER A 309 22.87 -3.74 -0.32
C SER A 309 23.52 -2.84 -1.36
N ASP A 310 23.68 -3.32 -2.61
CA ASP A 310 24.23 -2.55 -3.72
C ASP A 310 23.33 -1.33 -4.03
N ALA A 311 22.01 -1.50 -4.02
CA ALA A 311 21.04 -0.41 -4.21
C ALA A 311 21.13 0.62 -3.08
N ARG A 312 21.17 0.20 -1.82
CA ARG A 312 21.34 1.09 -0.67
C ARG A 312 22.62 1.91 -0.76
N SER A 313 23.74 1.26 -1.05
CA SER A 313 25.04 1.92 -1.17
C SER A 313 25.06 2.90 -2.33
N GLY A 314 24.52 2.52 -3.49
CA GLY A 314 24.45 3.38 -4.68
C GLY A 314 23.52 4.59 -4.52
N LEU A 315 22.56 4.52 -3.62
CA LEU A 315 21.64 5.62 -3.26
C LEU A 315 22.13 6.45 -2.06
N GLY A 316 23.32 6.15 -1.50
CA GLY A 316 23.82 6.83 -0.31
C GLY A 316 23.12 6.45 0.99
N LEU A 317 22.32 5.36 0.97
CA LEU A 317 21.60 4.83 2.13
C LEU A 317 22.47 3.86 2.94
N GLY A 318 23.76 4.17 3.14
CA GLY A 318 24.76 3.29 3.75
C GLY A 318 24.36 2.71 5.11
N THR A 319 25.08 1.65 5.55
CA THR A 319 24.96 1.09 6.91
C THR A 319 25.39 2.17 7.90
N ARG A 320 24.51 2.48 8.86
CA ARG A 320 24.80 3.44 9.92
C ARG A 320 25.87 2.88 10.86
N THR A 321 27.09 3.32 10.69
CA THR A 321 28.09 3.27 11.75
C THR A 321 28.04 4.63 12.48
N GLY A 322 27.29 4.68 13.58
CA GLY A 322 27.49 5.56 14.72
C GLY A 322 27.54 7.09 14.57
N ASP A 323 27.46 7.69 13.36
CA ASP A 323 27.55 9.13 13.19
C ASP A 323 26.22 9.74 12.67
N PRO A 324 25.55 10.60 13.45
CA PRO A 324 24.24 11.13 13.10
C PRO A 324 24.25 12.14 11.95
N SER A 325 25.41 12.55 11.44
CA SER A 325 25.51 13.66 10.46
C SER A 325 25.48 13.26 8.97
N SER A 326 25.45 11.97 8.63
CA SER A 326 25.66 11.50 7.24
C SER A 326 24.49 10.74 6.57
N ALA A 327 23.28 10.84 7.09
CA ALA A 327 22.14 10.09 6.52
C ALA A 327 21.23 10.98 5.68
N THR A 328 21.18 10.76 4.37
CA THR A 328 20.04 11.18 3.54
C THR A 328 18.84 10.30 3.92
N PRO A 329 17.74 10.86 4.44
CA PRO A 329 16.61 10.07 4.91
C PRO A 329 15.95 9.31 3.76
N ILE A 330 15.50 8.07 3.99
CA ILE A 330 14.57 7.33 3.12
C ILE A 330 13.32 8.16 2.81
N ALA A 331 13.01 9.14 3.66
CA ALA A 331 11.96 10.13 3.54
C ALA A 331 11.90 10.88 2.21
N GLN A 332 13.04 11.20 1.59
CA GLN A 332 13.04 11.89 0.31
C GLN A 332 12.60 11.01 -0.85
N ILE A 333 12.79 9.69 -0.74
CA ILE A 333 12.43 8.73 -1.81
C ILE A 333 10.93 8.41 -1.75
N VAL A 334 10.32 8.44 -0.57
CA VAL A 334 8.87 8.23 -0.39
C VAL A 334 8.08 9.51 -0.67
N ALA A 335 8.67 10.70 -0.42
CA ALA A 335 8.02 11.99 -0.61
C ALA A 335 7.74 12.34 -2.08
N ASP A 336 8.55 11.88 -3.02
CA ASP A 336 8.38 12.21 -4.46
C ASP A 336 7.19 11.48 -5.11
N ASN A 337 6.56 10.51 -4.43
CA ASN A 337 5.43 9.74 -4.96
C ASN A 337 4.16 9.82 -4.10
N THR A 338 4.16 10.61 -3.03
CA THR A 338 2.94 10.86 -2.27
C THR A 338 2.30 12.14 -2.78
N PRO A 339 1.04 12.15 -3.28
CA PRO A 339 0.40 13.38 -3.73
C PRO A 339 0.35 14.37 -2.55
N ARG A 340 0.94 15.55 -2.75
CA ARG A 340 0.78 16.67 -1.83
C ARG A 340 -0.68 17.09 -1.87
N ILE A 341 -1.35 17.06 -0.72
CA ILE A 341 -2.65 17.70 -0.55
C ILE A 341 -2.36 19.21 -0.48
N GLU A 342 -2.49 19.92 -1.60
CA GLU A 342 -2.57 21.38 -1.57
C GLU A 342 -3.95 21.74 -1.03
N LEU A 343 -3.98 22.20 0.21
CA LEU A 343 -5.16 22.85 0.77
C LEU A 343 -5.40 24.13 -0.04
N SER A 344 -6.44 24.14 -0.85
CA SER A 344 -6.91 25.38 -1.50
C SER A 344 -7.15 26.46 -0.43
N PRO A 345 -6.76 27.72 -0.67
CA PRO A 345 -6.98 28.80 0.27
C PRO A 345 -8.48 28.94 0.55
N LYS A 346 -8.79 29.22 1.81
CA LYS A 346 -10.14 29.49 2.29
C LYS A 346 -10.89 30.39 1.31
N VAL A 347 -12.01 29.90 0.79
CA VAL A 347 -12.98 30.74 0.10
C VAL A 347 -13.45 31.78 1.12
N GLU A 348 -13.08 33.05 0.91
CA GLU A 348 -13.62 34.17 1.63
C GLU A 348 -15.12 34.24 1.36
N THR A 349 -15.91 34.20 2.41
CA THR A 349 -17.35 34.45 2.34
C THR A 349 -17.57 35.90 1.85
N PRO A 350 -18.40 36.09 0.80
CA PRO A 350 -18.75 37.42 0.38
C PRO A 350 -19.61 38.13 1.45
N PRO A 351 -19.53 39.47 1.58
CA PRO A 351 -20.24 40.24 2.60
C PRO A 351 -21.75 40.19 2.39
N THR A 352 -22.46 39.99 3.49
CA THR A 352 -23.92 40.13 3.59
C THR A 352 -24.35 41.55 3.27
N GLY A 353 -25.14 41.73 2.23
CA GLY A 353 -25.82 42.99 1.95
C GLY A 353 -26.78 42.89 0.77
N HIS A 354 -28.06 43.15 1.07
CA HIS A 354 -29.23 43.52 0.26
C HIS A 354 -30.24 42.44 -0.12
N GLU A 355 -31.32 42.48 0.68
CA GLU A 355 -32.76 42.59 0.31
C GLU A 355 -33.33 41.79 -0.84
N ALA A 356 -34.26 40.91 -0.42
CA ALA A 356 -35.61 40.71 -0.99
C ALA A 356 -35.83 40.95 -2.47
N GLN A 357 -36.13 39.89 -3.21
CA GLN A 357 -37.26 39.72 -4.12
C GLN A 357 -37.09 38.38 -4.90
N ASN A 358 -37.89 37.39 -4.60
CA ASN A 358 -38.73 36.64 -5.55
C ASN A 358 -39.17 35.29 -4.98
N ILE A 359 -40.26 35.34 -4.29
CA ILE A 359 -41.19 34.24 -4.04
C ILE A 359 -41.92 34.00 -5.36
N SER A 360 -41.51 33.07 -6.20
CA SER A 360 -42.37 32.56 -7.31
C SER A 360 -41.73 31.38 -8.08
N THR A 361 -41.24 30.35 -7.42
CA THR A 361 -40.90 29.12 -8.19
C THR A 361 -41.17 27.80 -7.43
N MET A 362 -41.65 27.90 -6.20
CA MET A 362 -41.95 26.70 -5.39
C MET A 362 -43.38 26.22 -5.42
N GLU A 363 -44.29 26.89 -6.11
CA GLU A 363 -45.70 26.48 -6.23
C GLU A 363 -46.04 25.63 -7.50
N LYS A 364 -45.10 25.45 -8.42
CA LYS A 364 -45.36 24.67 -9.66
C LYS A 364 -45.04 23.18 -9.61
N LEU A 365 -44.51 22.66 -8.51
CA LEU A 365 -44.15 21.24 -8.39
C LEU A 365 -45.06 20.43 -7.46
N ARG A 366 -46.21 20.98 -6.97
CA ARG A 366 -47.20 20.25 -6.15
C ARG A 366 -48.37 19.63 -6.90
N GLY A 367 -48.39 19.69 -8.24
CA GLY A 367 -49.55 19.32 -9.07
C GLY A 367 -49.49 17.98 -9.85
N LEU A 368 -48.56 17.10 -9.57
CA LEU A 368 -48.41 15.81 -10.31
C LEU A 368 -48.33 14.57 -9.41
N ARG A 369 -49.29 14.46 -8.50
CA ARG A 369 -49.65 13.18 -7.89
C ARG A 369 -51.12 12.92 -8.27
N HIS A 370 -51.38 12.06 -9.27
CA HIS A 370 -52.53 11.19 -9.44
C HIS A 370 -52.56 10.72 -10.92
N ARG A 371 -52.15 9.47 -11.13
CA ARG A 371 -52.74 8.52 -12.08
C ARG A 371 -51.76 7.38 -12.37
N LEU A 372 -51.85 6.33 -11.57
CA LEU A 372 -51.46 4.98 -11.98
C LEU A 372 -52.71 4.10 -11.95
N PRO A 373 -53.05 3.38 -13.02
CA PRO A 373 -54.12 2.39 -13.00
C PRO A 373 -53.60 1.05 -12.45
N PHE A 374 -54.35 0.52 -11.52
CA PHE A 374 -54.36 -0.88 -11.09
C PHE A 374 -54.54 -1.80 -12.29
N PHE A 375 -53.72 -2.84 -12.42
CA PHE A 375 -54.09 -4.06 -13.14
C PHE A 375 -53.88 -5.26 -12.25
N GLY A 376 -54.97 -6.03 -12.15
CA GLY A 376 -55.25 -7.03 -11.20
C GLY A 376 -54.53 -8.38 -11.37
N ARG A 377 -54.55 -9.11 -10.29
CA ARG A 377 -54.33 -10.55 -10.18
C ARG A 377 -55.33 -11.32 -11.03
N LYS A 378 -54.88 -12.38 -11.72
CA LYS A 378 -55.61 -13.65 -11.86
C LYS A 378 -54.65 -14.81 -12.13
N ARG A 379 -54.73 -15.78 -11.19
CA ARG A 379 -54.50 -17.23 -11.18
C ARG A 379 -53.07 -17.73 -11.40
#